data_4d6ebdc6ec31bd55c9a756e0575e7da6
#
_entry.id   4d6ebdc6ec31bd55c9a756e0575e7da6
#
_cell.length_a   1.000
_cell.length_b   1.000
_cell.length_c   1.000
_cell.angle_alpha   90.00
_cell.angle_beta   90.00
_cell.angle_gamma   90.00
#
_symmetry.space_group_name_H-M   'P 1'
#
loop_
_entity.id
_entity.type
_entity.pdbx_description
1 polymer ?
#
loop_
_entity_poly.entity_id
_entity_poly.type
_entity_poly.pdbx_seq_one_letter_code
_entity_poly.pdbx_strand_id
1 'polypeptide(L)'
;RKYRILAEAKRHGHSINFDVLYYAKAPTSAAVGKVLPENLKKACFVDDVPELDDSPLACAYARARGADRMSSYGDWAALSEPCDKETALLLAREVSDGIIAPGYTPEALEILKTKRKGGYNVVKIDPDYQPAPVEQKDVYGITFEQGRNEMAIDGRMLETIVTCHKELPE
;
A
#
# COMPACT_ATOMS: atom_id res chain seq x y z
N ARG A 1 7.36 -0.81 10.23
CA ARG A 1 7.10 -0.62 8.80
C ARG A 1 6.94 0.85 8.39
N LYS A 2 6.23 1.68 9.14
CA LYS A 2 6.09 3.13 8.88
C LYS A 2 7.43 3.86 8.80
N TYR A 3 8.26 3.63 9.79
CA TYR A 3 9.59 4.23 9.87
C TYR A 3 10.51 3.75 8.75
N ARG A 4 10.29 2.54 8.27
CA ARG A 4 11.02 1.98 7.15
C ARG A 4 10.74 2.74 5.86
N ILE A 5 9.47 3.01 5.54
CA ILE A 5 9.09 3.82 4.39
C ILE A 5 9.70 5.21 4.47
N LEU A 6 9.68 5.85 5.66
CA LEU A 6 10.31 7.14 5.91
C LEU A 6 11.82 7.13 5.69
N ALA A 7 12.52 6.13 6.26
CA ALA A 7 13.95 6.03 6.14
C ALA A 7 14.36 5.77 4.68
N GLU A 8 13.63 4.92 3.98
CA GLU A 8 13.83 4.62 2.56
C GLU A 8 13.60 5.86 1.70
N ALA A 9 12.50 6.55 1.89
CA ALA A 9 12.20 7.76 1.13
C ALA A 9 13.22 8.88 1.39
N LYS A 10 13.64 9.09 2.63
CA LYS A 10 14.70 10.05 2.96
C LYS A 10 16.04 9.72 2.32
N ARG A 11 16.44 8.46 2.33
CA ARG A 11 17.70 8.02 1.70
C ARG A 11 17.70 8.25 0.20
N HIS A 12 16.56 8.19 -0.45
CA HIS A 12 16.38 8.46 -1.87
C HIS A 12 16.05 9.93 -2.19
N GLY A 13 16.17 10.84 -1.21
CA GLY A 13 15.97 12.27 -1.41
C GLY A 13 14.51 12.69 -1.59
N HIS A 14 13.56 11.83 -1.27
CA HIS A 14 12.14 12.16 -1.35
C HIS A 14 11.69 13.01 -0.16
N SER A 15 10.95 14.06 -0.43
CA SER A 15 10.29 14.86 0.60
C SER A 15 9.04 14.13 1.07
N ILE A 16 8.98 13.81 2.35
CA ILE A 16 7.82 13.16 2.96
C ILE A 16 7.28 14.06 4.07
N ASN A 17 5.96 14.25 4.06
CA ASN A 17 5.28 14.89 5.16
C ASN A 17 5.26 13.93 6.37
N PHE A 18 5.98 14.31 7.42
CA PHE A 18 6.10 13.49 8.64
C PHE A 18 4.78 13.28 9.36
N ASP A 19 3.89 14.26 9.32
CA ASP A 19 2.61 14.18 10.01
C ASP A 19 1.73 13.06 9.41
N VAL A 20 1.77 12.93 8.10
CA VAL A 20 1.06 11.87 7.39
C VAL A 20 1.60 10.48 7.78
N LEU A 21 2.91 10.34 7.90
CA LEU A 21 3.54 9.06 8.26
C LEU A 21 3.40 8.72 9.73
N TYR A 22 3.28 9.71 10.60
CA TYR A 22 2.98 9.47 12.01
C TYR A 22 1.63 8.77 12.20
N TYR A 23 0.65 9.12 11.37
CA TYR A 23 -0.67 8.51 11.35
C TYR A 23 -0.80 7.30 10.42
N ALA A 24 0.24 6.99 9.62
CA ALA A 24 0.20 5.80 8.77
C ALA A 24 0.05 4.56 9.66
N LYS A 25 -1.10 3.94 9.62
CA LYS A 25 -1.43 2.75 10.39
C LYS A 25 -0.56 1.58 9.95
N ALA A 26 -0.45 0.56 10.77
CA ALA A 26 0.07 -0.73 10.32
C ALA A 26 -0.69 -1.16 9.05
N PRO A 27 -0.11 -1.95 8.15
CA PRO A 27 -0.83 -2.44 6.99
C PRO A 27 -2.14 -3.09 7.45
N THR A 28 -3.26 -2.52 7.03
CA THR A 28 -4.58 -3.05 7.36
C THR A 28 -4.89 -4.26 6.50
N SER A 29 -4.35 -4.26 5.29
CA SER A 29 -4.56 -5.35 4.34
C SER A 29 -3.48 -5.35 3.25
N ALA A 30 -3.34 -6.49 2.60
CA ALA A 30 -2.56 -6.69 1.40
C ALA A 30 -3.36 -7.58 0.44
N ALA A 31 -3.27 -7.34 -0.86
CA ALA A 31 -3.96 -8.12 -1.86
C ALA A 31 -3.14 -8.24 -3.14
N VAL A 32 -3.46 -9.27 -3.92
CA VAL A 32 -2.89 -9.51 -5.25
C VAL A 32 -3.89 -9.12 -6.34
N GLY A 33 -3.36 -8.83 -7.51
CA GLY A 33 -4.12 -8.42 -8.68
C GLY A 33 -4.90 -9.56 -9.31
N LYS A 34 -6.05 -9.87 -8.76
CA LYS A 34 -7.01 -10.82 -9.33
C LYS A 34 -8.33 -10.09 -9.58
N VAL A 35 -8.95 -10.28 -10.73
CA VAL A 35 -10.25 -9.69 -11.08
C VAL A 35 -11.25 -9.94 -9.96
N LEU A 36 -12.03 -8.92 -9.61
CA LEU A 36 -13.06 -9.03 -8.59
C LEU A 36 -14.37 -9.54 -9.22
N PRO A 37 -14.98 -10.58 -8.66
CA PRO A 37 -16.34 -10.94 -9.05
C PRO A 37 -17.32 -9.82 -8.66
N GLU A 38 -18.47 -9.76 -9.33
CA GLU A 38 -19.43 -8.65 -9.19
C GLU A 38 -19.91 -8.42 -7.75
N ASN A 39 -20.12 -9.49 -6.99
CA ASN A 39 -20.49 -9.39 -5.58
C ASN A 39 -19.39 -8.71 -4.75
N LEU A 40 -18.13 -8.97 -5.08
CA LEU A 40 -16.99 -8.37 -4.38
C LEU A 40 -16.75 -6.93 -4.83
N LYS A 41 -16.96 -6.60 -6.11
CA LYS A 41 -16.93 -5.21 -6.61
C LYS A 41 -17.93 -4.35 -5.82
N LYS A 42 -19.16 -4.83 -5.64
CA LYS A 42 -20.18 -4.15 -4.83
C LYS A 42 -19.75 -4.01 -3.37
N ALA A 43 -19.24 -5.07 -2.77
CA ALA A 43 -18.78 -5.03 -1.38
C ALA A 43 -17.58 -4.08 -1.17
N CYS A 44 -16.73 -3.92 -2.17
CA CYS A 44 -15.60 -2.96 -2.17
C CYS A 44 -16.00 -1.55 -2.63
N PHE A 45 -17.24 -1.34 -3.08
CA PHE A 45 -17.74 -0.06 -3.63
C PHE A 45 -16.95 0.38 -4.87
N VAL A 46 -16.71 -0.54 -5.78
CA VAL A 46 -15.98 -0.31 -7.03
C VAL A 46 -16.72 -0.86 -8.26
N ASP A 47 -17.98 -1.25 -8.11
CA ASP A 47 -18.85 -1.75 -9.19
C ASP A 47 -19.18 -0.67 -10.24
N ASP A 48 -18.95 0.58 -9.91
CA ASP A 48 -19.10 1.73 -10.80
C ASP A 48 -17.78 2.20 -11.44
N VAL A 49 -16.68 1.46 -11.24
CA VAL A 49 -15.36 1.83 -11.79
C VAL A 49 -15.17 1.17 -13.15
N PRO A 50 -15.25 1.92 -14.25
CA PRO A 50 -14.97 1.38 -15.57
C PRO A 50 -13.50 0.98 -15.65
N GLU A 51 -13.20 -0.02 -16.49
CA GLU A 51 -11.83 -0.48 -16.76
C GLU A 51 -11.08 -1.03 -15.53
N LEU A 52 -11.77 -1.27 -14.38
CA LEU A 52 -11.14 -1.84 -13.20
C LEU A 52 -10.45 -3.18 -13.50
N ASP A 53 -11.13 -4.02 -14.30
CA ASP A 53 -10.65 -5.38 -14.61
C ASP A 53 -9.46 -5.38 -15.58
N ASP A 54 -9.19 -4.26 -16.25
CA ASP A 54 -8.06 -4.10 -17.17
C ASP A 54 -6.73 -3.87 -16.40
N SER A 55 -6.82 -3.51 -15.12
CA SER A 55 -5.66 -3.29 -14.26
C SER A 55 -5.62 -4.27 -13.09
N PRO A 56 -4.72 -5.27 -13.11
CA PRO A 56 -4.48 -6.12 -11.94
C PRO A 56 -4.10 -5.31 -10.70
N LEU A 57 -3.36 -4.21 -10.89
CA LEU A 57 -2.93 -3.34 -9.79
C LEU A 57 -4.11 -2.61 -9.14
N ALA A 58 -5.03 -2.06 -9.95
CA ALA A 58 -6.26 -1.46 -9.47
C ALA A 58 -7.15 -2.48 -8.73
N CYS A 59 -7.25 -3.69 -9.27
CA CYS A 59 -7.95 -4.79 -8.61
C CYS A 59 -7.34 -5.14 -7.24
N ALA A 60 -6.01 -5.17 -7.15
CA ALA A 60 -5.30 -5.39 -5.88
C ALA A 60 -5.60 -4.29 -4.87
N TYR A 61 -5.51 -3.03 -5.30
CA TYR A 61 -5.80 -1.89 -4.42
C TYR A 61 -7.26 -1.88 -3.96
N ALA A 62 -8.21 -2.09 -4.88
CA ALA A 62 -9.63 -2.16 -4.56
C ALA A 62 -9.93 -3.25 -3.52
N ARG A 63 -9.36 -4.43 -3.69
CA ARG A 63 -9.52 -5.57 -2.77
C ARG A 63 -8.88 -5.28 -1.41
N ALA A 64 -7.66 -4.77 -1.38
CA ALA A 64 -6.96 -4.45 -0.14
C ALA A 64 -7.70 -3.39 0.67
N ARG A 65 -8.12 -2.31 0.02
CA ARG A 65 -8.88 -1.24 0.66
C ARG A 65 -10.27 -1.70 1.07
N GLY A 66 -10.94 -2.46 0.22
CA GLY A 66 -12.30 -2.96 0.43
C GLY A 66 -12.43 -3.94 1.60
N ALA A 67 -11.34 -4.61 1.98
CA ALA A 67 -11.32 -5.53 3.11
C ALA A 67 -11.64 -4.85 4.45
N ASP A 68 -11.23 -3.58 4.63
CA ASP A 68 -11.57 -2.75 5.79
C ASP A 68 -11.52 -1.27 5.40
N ARG A 69 -12.61 -0.76 4.87
CA ARG A 69 -12.72 0.64 4.42
C ARG A 69 -12.61 1.64 5.56
N MET A 70 -13.06 1.29 6.74
CA MET A 70 -12.98 2.19 7.92
C MET A 70 -11.53 2.39 8.35
N SER A 71 -10.76 1.31 8.45
CA SER A 71 -9.33 1.39 8.79
C SER A 71 -8.49 1.96 7.65
N SER A 72 -8.96 1.90 6.42
CA SER A 72 -8.28 2.45 5.24
C SER A 72 -8.56 3.93 4.99
N TYR A 73 -9.42 4.56 5.77
CA TYR A 73 -9.64 6.00 5.67
C TYR A 73 -8.37 6.77 6.02
N GLY A 74 -7.88 7.60 5.09
CA GLY A 74 -6.59 8.27 5.23
C GLY A 74 -5.39 7.32 5.08
N ASP A 75 -5.49 6.36 4.17
CA ASP A 75 -4.45 5.35 3.93
C ASP A 75 -3.19 5.90 3.27
N TRP A 76 -2.16 5.06 3.29
CA TRP A 76 -1.04 5.11 2.38
C TRP A 76 -1.07 3.85 1.51
N ALA A 77 -1.22 4.05 0.21
CA ALA A 77 -1.13 2.96 -0.76
C ALA A 77 0.34 2.63 -1.04
N ALA A 78 0.71 1.35 -0.93
CA ALA A 78 2.03 0.87 -1.33
C ALA A 78 1.85 -0.15 -2.46
N LEU A 79 2.45 0.13 -3.61
CA LEU A 79 2.33 -0.69 -4.81
C LEU A 79 3.65 -1.41 -5.09
N SER A 80 3.55 -2.64 -5.60
CA SER A 80 4.71 -3.43 -6.04
C SER A 80 5.14 -3.11 -7.47
N GLU A 81 4.23 -2.54 -8.27
CA GLU A 81 4.41 -2.20 -9.68
C GLU A 81 4.24 -0.70 -9.90
N PRO A 82 4.69 -0.16 -11.04
CA PRO A 82 4.40 1.22 -11.40
C PRO A 82 2.91 1.50 -11.42
N CYS A 83 2.50 2.58 -10.77
CA CYS A 83 1.10 2.99 -10.71
C CYS A 83 0.59 3.33 -12.11
N ASP A 84 -0.45 2.65 -12.54
CA ASP A 84 -1.16 2.89 -13.79
C ASP A 84 -2.31 3.90 -13.63
N LYS A 85 -2.91 4.27 -14.76
CA LYS A 85 -4.01 5.24 -14.82
C LYS A 85 -5.22 4.77 -14.00
N GLU A 86 -5.60 3.51 -14.12
CA GLU A 86 -6.78 2.91 -13.48
C GLU A 86 -6.63 2.93 -11.96
N THR A 87 -5.46 2.56 -11.44
CA THR A 87 -5.14 2.67 -10.02
C THR A 87 -5.15 4.12 -9.53
N ALA A 88 -4.61 5.05 -10.32
CA ALA A 88 -4.62 6.47 -9.98
C ALA A 88 -6.04 7.05 -9.94
N LEU A 89 -6.92 6.67 -10.87
CA LEU A 89 -8.32 7.07 -10.87
C LEU A 89 -9.07 6.56 -9.62
N LEU A 90 -8.81 5.32 -9.24
CA LEU A 90 -9.40 4.75 -8.02
C LEU A 90 -8.89 5.47 -6.77
N LEU A 91 -7.58 5.72 -6.68
CA LEU A 91 -6.99 6.51 -5.59
C LEU A 91 -7.53 7.94 -5.55
N ALA A 92 -7.78 8.56 -6.69
CA ALA A 92 -8.27 9.94 -6.75
C ALA A 92 -9.62 10.14 -6.07
N ARG A 93 -10.49 9.14 -6.12
CA ARG A 93 -11.84 9.18 -5.49
C ARG A 93 -11.83 8.86 -4.00
N GLU A 94 -10.77 8.25 -3.49
CA GLU A 94 -10.68 7.80 -2.10
C GLU A 94 -10.02 8.84 -1.18
N VAL A 95 -10.31 8.78 0.11
CA VAL A 95 -9.59 9.55 1.12
C VAL A 95 -8.29 8.82 1.43
N SER A 96 -7.21 9.31 0.86
CA SER A 96 -5.86 8.76 0.96
C SER A 96 -4.86 9.88 1.21
N ASP A 97 -3.83 9.63 1.97
CA ASP A 97 -2.81 10.60 2.36
C ASP A 97 -1.55 10.53 1.50
N GLY A 98 -1.30 9.39 0.87
CA GLY A 98 -0.15 9.23 0.01
C GLY A 98 -0.06 7.88 -0.67
N ILE A 99 0.86 7.81 -1.61
CA ILE A 99 1.18 6.61 -2.38
C ILE A 99 2.69 6.44 -2.49
N ILE A 100 3.15 5.20 -2.43
CA ILE A 100 4.51 4.80 -2.75
C ILE A 100 4.50 3.69 -3.77
N ALA A 101 5.25 3.87 -4.86
CA ALA A 101 5.36 2.92 -5.97
C ALA A 101 6.75 2.98 -6.60
N PRO A 102 7.19 1.93 -7.31
CA PRO A 102 8.46 1.94 -8.04
C PRO A 102 8.48 2.90 -9.24
N GLY A 103 7.30 3.32 -9.69
CA GLY A 103 7.13 4.25 -10.81
C GLY A 103 5.68 4.71 -10.94
N TYR A 104 5.45 5.53 -11.95
CA TYR A 104 4.13 6.07 -12.28
C TYR A 104 4.06 6.26 -13.79
N THR A 105 2.95 5.86 -14.41
CA THR A 105 2.71 6.27 -15.79
C THR A 105 2.49 7.79 -15.88
N PRO A 106 2.73 8.43 -17.02
CA PRO A 106 2.47 9.86 -17.17
C PRO A 106 1.05 10.25 -16.80
N GLU A 107 0.07 9.45 -17.24
CA GLU A 107 -1.36 9.67 -16.99
C GLU A 107 -1.68 9.54 -15.48
N ALA A 108 -1.14 8.53 -14.83
CA ALA A 108 -1.32 8.34 -13.38
C ALA A 108 -0.75 9.53 -12.61
N LEU A 109 0.43 10.00 -13.00
CA LEU A 109 1.08 11.12 -12.33
C LEU A 109 0.28 12.42 -12.46
N GLU A 110 -0.29 12.69 -13.64
CA GLU A 110 -1.15 13.87 -13.84
C GLU A 110 -2.42 13.81 -12.99
N ILE A 111 -3.05 12.64 -12.87
CA ILE A 111 -4.22 12.45 -11.99
C ILE A 111 -3.83 12.70 -10.52
N LEU A 112 -2.75 12.09 -10.06
CA LEU A 112 -2.31 12.18 -8.66
C LEU A 112 -1.87 13.59 -8.26
N LYS A 113 -1.26 14.35 -9.18
CA LYS A 113 -0.88 15.76 -8.95
C LYS A 113 -2.08 16.67 -8.65
N THR A 114 -3.26 16.37 -9.16
CA THR A 114 -4.46 17.18 -8.90
C THR A 114 -5.09 16.87 -7.55
N LYS A 115 -4.82 15.70 -6.98
CA LYS A 115 -5.39 15.26 -5.71
C LYS A 115 -4.97 16.17 -4.57
N ARG A 116 -5.91 16.46 -3.66
CA ARG A 116 -5.71 17.38 -2.50
C ARG A 116 -5.15 18.75 -2.91
N LYS A 117 -5.57 19.26 -4.07
CA LYS A 117 -5.10 20.56 -4.61
C LYS A 117 -3.57 20.62 -4.77
N GLY A 118 -2.95 19.50 -5.15
CA GLY A 118 -1.50 19.37 -5.30
C GLY A 118 -0.74 18.97 -4.02
N GLY A 119 -1.45 18.77 -2.91
CA GLY A 119 -0.85 18.38 -1.62
C GLY A 119 -0.84 16.87 -1.35
N TYR A 120 -1.10 16.03 -2.35
CA TYR A 120 -1.04 14.58 -2.20
C TYR A 120 0.40 14.08 -2.26
N ASN A 121 0.78 13.22 -1.31
CA ASN A 121 2.15 12.71 -1.26
C ASN A 121 2.35 11.59 -2.27
N VAL A 122 3.19 11.83 -3.27
CA VAL A 122 3.56 10.84 -4.30
C VAL A 122 5.03 10.51 -4.13
N VAL A 123 5.34 9.27 -3.78
CA VAL A 123 6.69 8.82 -3.45
C VAL A 123 7.13 7.74 -4.41
N LYS A 124 8.27 7.93 -5.07
CA LYS A 124 8.92 6.89 -5.85
C LYS A 124 9.94 6.15 -4.99
N ILE A 125 9.89 4.82 -5.01
CA ILE A 125 10.86 3.94 -4.36
C ILE A 125 11.71 3.23 -5.41
N ASP A 126 12.98 3.01 -5.06
CA ASP A 126 13.85 2.12 -5.83
C ASP A 126 13.43 0.66 -5.56
N PRO A 127 12.98 -0.09 -6.57
CA PRO A 127 12.56 -1.47 -6.38
C PRO A 127 13.70 -2.39 -5.92
N ASP A 128 14.94 -2.05 -6.25
CA ASP A 128 16.12 -2.85 -5.91
C ASP A 128 16.70 -2.51 -4.53
N TYR A 129 16.11 -1.53 -3.84
CA TYR A 129 16.58 -1.13 -2.51
C TYR A 129 16.45 -2.27 -1.50
N GLN A 130 17.59 -2.65 -0.94
CA GLN A 130 17.66 -3.61 0.18
C GLN A 130 17.84 -2.86 1.50
N PRO A 131 16.86 -2.91 2.41
CA PRO A 131 16.99 -2.28 3.71
C PRO A 131 18.07 -2.95 4.55
N ALA A 132 18.73 -2.16 5.40
CA ALA A 132 19.67 -2.70 6.37
C ALA A 132 19.00 -3.74 7.29
N PRO A 133 19.71 -4.77 7.75
CA PRO A 133 19.14 -5.80 8.63
C PRO A 133 18.70 -5.22 9.97
N VAL A 134 19.30 -4.13 10.40
CA VAL A 134 18.99 -3.43 11.65
C VAL A 134 18.61 -1.99 11.32
N GLU A 135 17.50 -1.55 11.87
CA GLU A 135 17.01 -0.18 11.80
C GLU A 135 17.27 0.54 13.12
N GLN A 136 17.83 1.74 13.03
CA GLN A 136 18.10 2.58 14.19
C GLN A 136 17.36 3.91 14.06
N LYS A 137 16.87 4.42 15.18
CA LYS A 137 16.22 5.71 15.25
C LYS A 137 16.58 6.43 16.55
N ASP A 138 17.16 7.60 16.42
CA ASP A 138 17.45 8.47 17.56
C ASP A 138 16.27 9.37 17.88
N VAL A 139 15.85 9.34 19.14
CA VAL A 139 14.78 10.19 19.68
C VAL A 139 15.25 10.77 21.02
N TYR A 140 15.49 12.06 21.06
CA TYR A 140 15.94 12.79 22.27
C TYR A 140 17.14 12.13 22.99
N GLY A 141 18.13 11.69 22.22
CA GLY A 141 19.34 11.07 22.76
C GLY A 141 19.21 9.58 23.13
N ILE A 142 18.07 8.96 22.83
CA ILE A 142 17.86 7.52 22.97
C ILE A 142 17.84 6.91 21.58
N THR A 143 18.69 5.89 21.34
CA THR A 143 18.69 5.13 20.10
C THR A 143 17.78 3.91 20.25
N PHE A 144 16.73 3.86 19.46
CA PHE A 144 15.92 2.66 19.29
C PHE A 144 16.50 1.81 18.17
N GLU A 145 16.72 0.55 18.45
CA GLU A 145 17.21 -0.41 17.48
C GLU A 145 16.22 -1.55 17.32
N GLN A 146 15.97 -1.95 16.07
CA GLN A 146 15.03 -3.02 15.75
C GLN A 146 15.53 -3.82 14.56
N GLY A 147 15.54 -5.14 14.68
CA GLY A 147 15.77 -6.03 13.57
C GLY A 147 14.63 -6.01 12.55
N ARG A 148 14.98 -6.23 11.29
CA ARG A 148 14.00 -6.42 10.22
C ARG A 148 13.23 -7.73 10.45
N ASN A 149 11.93 -7.74 10.15
CA ASN A 149 11.17 -8.98 10.09
C ASN A 149 11.60 -9.76 8.83
N GLU A 150 12.34 -10.84 9.05
CA GLU A 150 12.86 -11.71 7.99
C GLU A 150 12.07 -13.02 7.86
N MET A 151 10.94 -13.14 8.56
CA MET A 151 10.09 -14.31 8.47
C MET A 151 9.60 -14.49 7.03
N ALA A 152 9.98 -15.59 6.41
CA ALA A 152 9.44 -15.99 5.12
C ALA A 152 7.98 -16.45 5.31
N ILE A 153 7.06 -15.79 4.61
CA ILE A 153 5.66 -16.20 4.58
C ILE A 153 5.51 -17.13 3.39
N ASP A 154 5.40 -18.42 3.65
CA ASP A 154 5.25 -19.45 2.64
C ASP A 154 4.13 -20.44 3.02
N GLY A 155 3.88 -21.43 2.14
CA GLY A 155 2.80 -22.43 2.35
C GLY A 155 2.93 -23.21 3.65
N ARG A 156 4.14 -23.39 4.19
CA ARG A 156 4.35 -24.13 5.45
C ARG A 156 3.67 -23.49 6.64
N MET A 157 3.49 -22.16 6.61
CA MET A 157 2.76 -21.44 7.65
C MET A 157 1.27 -21.78 7.68
N LEU A 158 0.73 -22.33 6.60
CA LEU A 158 -0.66 -22.72 6.45
C LEU A 158 -0.90 -24.21 6.72
N GLU A 159 0.14 -25.01 6.96
CA GLU A 159 0.03 -26.45 7.20
C GLU A 159 -0.61 -26.76 8.55
N THR A 160 -0.42 -25.89 9.54
CA THR A 160 -1.01 -26.06 10.88
C THR A 160 -2.26 -25.22 11.02
N ILE A 161 -3.41 -25.78 10.69
CA ILE A 161 -4.70 -25.13 10.81
C ILE A 161 -5.28 -25.36 12.19
N VAL A 162 -5.45 -24.28 12.97
CA VAL A 162 -5.94 -24.32 14.35
C VAL A 162 -7.44 -24.06 14.48
N THR A 163 -8.09 -23.64 13.41
CA THR A 163 -9.54 -23.37 13.36
C THR A 163 -10.34 -24.68 13.31
N CYS A 164 -11.66 -24.61 13.60
CA CYS A 164 -12.55 -25.77 13.49
C CYS A 164 -12.59 -26.35 12.08
N HIS A 165 -12.66 -25.49 11.07
CA HIS A 165 -12.56 -25.89 9.66
C HIS A 165 -11.09 -26.04 9.30
N LYS A 166 -10.72 -27.22 8.79
CA LYS A 166 -9.34 -27.59 8.49
C LYS A 166 -8.97 -27.39 7.00
N GLU A 167 -9.94 -27.01 6.21
CA GLU A 167 -9.76 -26.73 4.77
C GLU A 167 -9.86 -25.22 4.54
N LEU A 168 -8.93 -24.68 3.75
CA LEU A 168 -9.02 -23.33 3.25
C LEU A 168 -9.99 -23.30 2.06
N PRO A 169 -10.92 -22.36 2.00
CA PRO A 169 -11.76 -22.19 0.82
C PRO A 169 -10.91 -21.83 -0.41
N GLU A 170 -11.31 -22.34 -1.57
CA GLU A 170 -10.69 -22.01 -2.85
C GLU A 170 -10.82 -20.52 -3.23
#